data_87583178847982a8330784fa278e274e
#
_entry.id   87583178847982a8330784fa278e274e
#
_cell.length_a   1.000
_cell.length_b   1.000
_cell.length_c   1.000
_cell.angle_alpha   90.00
_cell.angle_beta   90.00
_cell.angle_gamma   90.00
#
_symmetry.space_group_name_H-M   'P 1'
#
loop_
_entity.id
_entity.type
_entity.pdbx_description
1 polymer ?
#
loop_
_entity_poly.entity_id
_entity_poly.type
_entity_poly.pdbx_seq_one_letter_code
_entity_poly.pdbx_strand_id
1 'polypeptide(L)'
;MPGSNSSAPAAVPLNKIRAEPITLTVHSVGTPDLADPAQATQRRTLSGRTRMLLVLLVCAAPVVASYLTYFVIRPDGRSNYSTLIQPTRALPELALRTLQGAPMHSASLRGQWLLVTVGPSNCESSCEQRLYLQRQLREMLGRESERVDKVWFITDEGPLAPALREAIAGNTPVTALRVPREALARWLVPAEGRSLEDHLYLVDPMGEWMMRMPPGPEPGRVKRDLDRVLRASASWDLPGR
;
A
#
# COMPACT_ATOMS: atom_id res chain seq x y z
N MET A 1 -54.04 -49.03 12.56
CA MET A 1 -55.45 -49.17 12.94
C MET A 1 -55.61 -48.77 14.39
N PRO A 2 -56.73 -48.15 14.77
CA PRO A 2 -57.50 -47.07 14.17
C PRO A 2 -57.80 -46.00 15.19
N GLY A 3 -58.46 -44.92 14.75
CA GLY A 3 -59.27 -44.14 15.57
C GLY A 3 -59.49 -42.70 15.12
N SER A 4 -60.22 -42.58 14.05
CA SER A 4 -60.87 -41.37 13.62
C SER A 4 -61.87 -40.94 14.71
N ASN A 5 -61.81 -39.69 15.20
CA ASN A 5 -62.88 -39.07 15.91
C ASN A 5 -63.13 -37.68 15.31
N SER A 6 -64.10 -37.68 14.42
CA SER A 6 -64.74 -36.54 13.84
C SER A 6 -65.71 -35.97 14.88
N SER A 7 -65.40 -34.74 15.39
CA SER A 7 -66.38 -34.01 16.18
C SER A 7 -66.78 -32.76 15.36
N ALA A 8 -68.00 -32.78 14.92
CA ALA A 8 -68.64 -31.66 14.19
C ALA A 8 -68.77 -30.43 15.11
N PRO A 9 -68.56 -29.20 14.62
CA PRO A 9 -68.81 -28.01 15.39
C PRO A 9 -70.31 -27.75 15.48
N ALA A 10 -70.73 -27.51 16.74
CA ALA A 10 -72.10 -27.14 17.07
C ALA A 10 -72.52 -25.83 16.38
N ALA A 11 -73.72 -25.83 15.85
CA ALA A 11 -74.34 -24.66 15.25
C ALA A 11 -74.56 -23.54 16.29
N VAL A 12 -73.99 -22.40 16.10
CA VAL A 12 -74.22 -21.18 16.87
C VAL A 12 -75.52 -20.52 16.37
N PRO A 13 -76.49 -20.23 17.23
CA PRO A 13 -77.76 -19.65 16.82
C PRO A 13 -77.55 -18.19 16.37
N LEU A 14 -77.99 -17.90 15.16
CA LEU A 14 -78.18 -16.59 14.61
C LEU A 14 -79.26 -15.79 15.37
N ASN A 15 -78.86 -15.11 16.46
CA ASN A 15 -79.77 -14.17 17.05
C ASN A 15 -79.09 -12.86 17.40
N LYS A 16 -79.60 -11.82 16.71
CA LYS A 16 -79.43 -10.41 17.01
C LYS A 16 -78.04 -9.80 16.85
N ILE A 17 -77.66 -9.61 15.60
CA ILE A 17 -76.77 -8.50 15.28
C ILE A 17 -77.63 -7.23 15.40
N ARG A 18 -77.61 -6.62 16.56
CA ARG A 18 -78.15 -5.27 16.76
C ARG A 18 -77.14 -4.33 16.09
N ALA A 19 -77.50 -3.81 14.93
CA ALA A 19 -76.71 -2.77 14.26
C ALA A 19 -76.70 -1.53 15.17
N GLU A 20 -75.67 -1.36 15.93
CA GLU A 20 -75.44 -0.07 16.59
C GLU A 20 -75.00 0.92 15.48
N PRO A 21 -75.62 2.11 15.42
CA PRO A 21 -75.22 3.10 14.43
C PRO A 21 -73.76 3.54 14.73
N ILE A 22 -72.89 3.33 13.75
CA ILE A 22 -71.55 3.85 13.81
C ILE A 22 -71.69 5.38 13.72
N THR A 23 -71.56 6.04 14.85
CA THR A 23 -71.45 7.50 14.90
C THR A 23 -70.09 7.92 14.35
N LEU A 24 -70.11 8.36 13.12
CA LEU A 24 -68.91 8.95 12.47
C LEU A 24 -68.76 10.36 13.07
N THR A 25 -67.87 10.49 14.08
CA THR A 25 -67.46 11.81 14.56
C THR A 25 -66.53 12.45 13.50
N VAL A 26 -67.10 13.30 12.67
CA VAL A 26 -66.31 14.16 11.80
C VAL A 26 -65.64 15.22 12.65
N HIS A 27 -64.38 15.03 12.96
CA HIS A 27 -63.55 16.10 13.53
C HIS A 27 -63.46 17.19 12.46
N SER A 28 -64.14 18.30 12.65
CA SER A 28 -63.91 19.49 11.85
C SER A 28 -62.45 19.91 12.02
N VAL A 29 -61.68 19.69 11.01
CA VAL A 29 -60.38 20.34 10.89
C VAL A 29 -60.65 21.84 10.87
N GLY A 30 -60.27 22.54 11.95
CA GLY A 30 -60.40 23.98 12.05
C GLY A 30 -59.87 24.62 10.76
N THR A 31 -60.70 25.45 10.13
CA THR A 31 -60.27 26.24 8.97
C THR A 31 -58.99 26.99 9.38
N PRO A 32 -57.89 26.82 8.69
CA PRO A 32 -56.72 27.61 8.96
C PRO A 32 -57.06 29.08 8.81
N ASP A 33 -56.73 29.85 9.82
CA ASP A 33 -56.91 31.29 9.85
C ASP A 33 -56.29 31.88 8.57
N LEU A 34 -57.13 32.51 7.73
CA LEU A 34 -56.71 33.07 6.43
C LEU A 34 -55.98 34.41 6.67
N ALA A 35 -54.97 34.39 7.52
CA ALA A 35 -53.99 35.46 7.56
C ALA A 35 -53.11 35.35 6.34
N ASP A 36 -53.42 36.15 5.34
CA ASP A 36 -52.65 36.49 4.15
C ASP A 36 -51.90 35.33 3.48
N PRO A 37 -52.53 34.57 2.57
CA PRO A 37 -51.94 33.36 1.98
C PRO A 37 -50.61 33.64 1.23
N ALA A 38 -50.40 34.89 0.80
CA ALA A 38 -49.17 35.28 0.10
C ALA A 38 -47.93 35.29 1.01
N GLN A 39 -48.08 35.78 2.24
CA GLN A 39 -46.92 35.84 3.18
C GLN A 39 -46.59 34.48 3.79
N ALA A 40 -47.60 33.65 4.08
CA ALA A 40 -47.42 32.30 4.57
C ALA A 40 -46.73 31.38 3.54
N THR A 41 -47.08 31.56 2.26
CA THR A 41 -46.48 30.78 1.16
C THR A 41 -45.04 31.19 0.91
N GLN A 42 -44.74 32.50 1.01
CA GLN A 42 -43.37 33.01 0.81
C GLN A 42 -42.42 32.57 1.92
N ARG A 43 -42.85 32.57 3.17
CA ARG A 43 -42.06 32.05 4.30
C ARG A 43 -41.83 30.53 4.23
N ARG A 44 -42.83 29.75 3.81
CA ARG A 44 -42.70 28.29 3.64
C ARG A 44 -41.77 27.94 2.48
N THR A 45 -41.79 28.66 1.37
CA THR A 45 -40.90 28.41 0.23
C THR A 45 -39.46 28.81 0.52
N LEU A 46 -39.21 29.90 1.26
CA LEU A 46 -37.85 30.26 1.72
C LEU A 46 -37.30 29.24 2.68
N SER A 47 -38.10 28.77 3.66
CA SER A 47 -37.68 27.73 4.59
C SER A 47 -37.48 26.38 3.90
N GLY A 48 -38.26 26.04 2.89
CA GLY A 48 -38.08 24.83 2.08
C GLY A 48 -36.80 24.87 1.25
N ARG A 49 -36.53 26.01 0.60
CA ARG A 49 -35.29 26.22 -0.18
C ARG A 49 -34.05 26.17 0.68
N THR A 50 -34.05 26.80 1.87
CA THR A 50 -32.91 26.74 2.81
C THR A 50 -32.66 25.32 3.32
N ARG A 51 -33.69 24.55 3.63
CA ARG A 51 -33.53 23.13 4.03
C ARG A 51 -32.96 22.30 2.87
N MET A 52 -33.43 22.49 1.67
CA MET A 52 -32.94 21.80 0.49
C MET A 52 -31.46 22.13 0.22
N LEU A 53 -31.07 23.42 0.31
CA LEU A 53 -29.69 23.85 0.18
C LEU A 53 -28.79 23.28 1.29
N LEU A 54 -29.30 23.21 2.52
CA LEU A 54 -28.56 22.64 3.64
C LEU A 54 -28.30 21.13 3.44
N VAL A 55 -29.32 20.38 3.00
CA VAL A 55 -29.15 18.96 2.66
C VAL A 55 -28.16 18.78 1.52
N LEU A 56 -28.27 19.59 0.46
CA LEU A 56 -27.35 19.54 -0.66
C LEU A 56 -25.91 19.86 -0.22
N LEU A 57 -25.73 20.85 0.64
CA LEU A 57 -24.42 21.22 1.18
C LEU A 57 -23.81 20.08 2.02
N VAL A 58 -24.62 19.46 2.90
CA VAL A 58 -24.17 18.32 3.71
C VAL A 58 -23.78 17.13 2.83
N CYS A 59 -24.57 16.84 1.80
CA CYS A 59 -24.26 15.75 0.86
C CYS A 59 -23.07 16.06 -0.04
N ALA A 60 -22.87 17.32 -0.44
CA ALA A 60 -21.74 17.73 -1.26
C ALA A 60 -20.43 17.89 -0.46
N ALA A 61 -20.53 18.20 0.85
CA ALA A 61 -19.37 18.47 1.70
C ALA A 61 -18.29 17.39 1.65
N PRO A 62 -18.58 16.08 1.77
CA PRO A 62 -17.55 15.05 1.71
C PRO A 62 -16.86 14.98 0.36
N VAL A 63 -17.58 15.21 -0.74
CA VAL A 63 -17.02 15.23 -2.09
C VAL A 63 -16.09 16.43 -2.25
N VAL A 64 -16.55 17.62 -1.87
CA VAL A 64 -15.75 18.85 -1.91
C VAL A 64 -14.53 18.73 -1.01
N ALA A 65 -14.69 18.21 0.22
CA ALA A 65 -13.58 17.99 1.14
C ALA A 65 -12.55 17.01 0.57
N SER A 66 -13.00 15.93 -0.08
CA SER A 66 -12.11 14.97 -0.74
C SER A 66 -11.31 15.63 -1.87
N TYR A 67 -11.98 16.40 -2.72
CA TYR A 67 -11.33 17.16 -3.80
C TYR A 67 -10.31 18.18 -3.26
N LEU A 68 -10.69 18.96 -2.25
CA LEU A 68 -9.80 19.93 -1.61
C LEU A 68 -8.59 19.23 -0.99
N THR A 69 -8.79 18.12 -0.29
CA THR A 69 -7.69 17.35 0.30
C THR A 69 -6.75 16.81 -0.77
N TYR A 70 -7.30 16.28 -1.86
CA TYR A 70 -6.50 15.69 -2.92
C TYR A 70 -5.73 16.71 -3.77
N PHE A 71 -6.37 17.82 -4.16
CA PHE A 71 -5.77 18.77 -5.10
C PHE A 71 -5.09 19.98 -4.44
N VAL A 72 -5.57 20.43 -3.28
CA VAL A 72 -5.08 21.66 -2.63
C VAL A 72 -4.13 21.31 -1.48
N ILE A 73 -4.57 20.47 -0.55
CA ILE A 73 -3.78 20.17 0.65
C ILE A 73 -2.60 19.26 0.30
N ARG A 74 -2.78 18.33 -0.67
CA ARG A 74 -1.77 17.36 -1.11
C ARG A 74 -0.89 16.97 0.08
N PRO A 75 -1.36 16.10 0.99
CA PRO A 75 -0.57 15.75 2.15
C PRO A 75 0.77 15.17 1.66
N ASP A 76 1.83 15.97 1.77
CA ASP A 76 3.21 15.57 1.49
C ASP A 76 3.72 14.54 2.51
N GLY A 77 2.84 13.99 3.29
CA GLY A 77 3.11 12.93 4.23
C GLY A 77 3.62 11.70 3.52
N ARG A 78 4.92 11.72 3.15
CA ARG A 78 5.63 10.52 2.74
C ARG A 78 5.56 9.55 3.92
N SER A 79 4.63 8.61 3.83
CA SER A 79 4.46 7.57 4.86
C SER A 79 5.62 6.58 4.87
N ASN A 80 6.57 6.71 3.93
CA ASN A 80 7.72 5.85 3.78
C ASN A 80 8.95 6.49 4.45
N TYR A 81 9.68 5.68 5.20
CA TYR A 81 10.96 6.07 5.80
C TYR A 81 12.05 6.16 4.73
N SER A 82 12.04 5.23 3.78
CA SER A 82 12.93 5.21 2.63
C SER A 82 12.44 6.17 1.53
N THR A 83 13.36 6.72 0.76
CA THR A 83 13.03 7.63 -0.34
C THR A 83 12.57 6.82 -1.56
N LEU A 84 11.33 7.05 -2.01
CA LEU A 84 10.86 6.54 -3.30
C LEU A 84 11.48 7.34 -4.44
N ILE A 85 11.87 6.65 -5.48
CA ILE A 85 12.45 7.24 -6.68
C ILE A 85 11.35 7.41 -7.73
N GLN A 86 11.12 8.66 -8.13
CA GLN A 86 10.10 8.99 -9.12
C GLN A 86 10.67 9.99 -10.14
N PRO A 87 10.66 9.65 -11.44
CA PRO A 87 10.29 8.36 -12.01
C PRO A 87 11.28 7.27 -11.62
N THR A 88 10.84 6.00 -11.63
CA THR A 88 11.71 4.83 -11.46
C THR A 88 12.75 4.78 -12.57
N ARG A 89 13.85 4.05 -12.36
CA ARG A 89 14.92 3.93 -13.34
C ARG A 89 15.22 2.48 -13.66
N ALA A 90 15.04 2.12 -14.92
CA ALA A 90 15.30 0.76 -15.39
C ALA A 90 16.77 0.39 -15.21
N LEU A 91 17.01 -0.86 -14.80
CA LEU A 91 18.34 -1.46 -14.74
C LEU A 91 18.94 -1.48 -16.16
N PRO A 92 20.01 -0.71 -16.40
CA PRO A 92 20.67 -0.69 -17.70
C PRO A 92 21.42 -1.99 -17.94
N GLU A 93 21.84 -2.19 -19.18
CA GLU A 93 22.79 -3.26 -19.48
C GLU A 93 24.15 -2.92 -18.85
N LEU A 94 24.50 -3.66 -17.79
CA LEU A 94 25.75 -3.48 -17.05
C LEU A 94 26.72 -4.60 -17.42
N ALA A 95 27.98 -4.26 -17.55
CA ALA A 95 29.08 -5.22 -17.71
C ALA A 95 29.36 -5.89 -16.34
N LEU A 96 28.49 -6.82 -15.95
CA LEU A 96 28.60 -7.56 -14.71
C LEU A 96 29.57 -8.75 -14.84
N ARG A 97 30.35 -9.00 -13.81
CA ARG A 97 31.20 -10.18 -13.69
C ARG A 97 31.00 -10.84 -12.33
N THR A 98 30.99 -12.15 -12.32
CA THR A 98 31.01 -12.92 -11.06
C THR A 98 32.36 -12.77 -10.37
N LEU A 99 32.47 -13.23 -9.12
CA LEU A 99 33.76 -13.27 -8.39
C LEU A 99 34.82 -14.14 -9.07
N GLN A 100 34.40 -15.08 -9.92
CA GLN A 100 35.25 -15.95 -10.70
C GLN A 100 35.63 -15.32 -12.07
N GLY A 101 35.16 -14.10 -12.36
CA GLY A 101 35.44 -13.39 -13.61
C GLY A 101 34.49 -13.72 -14.77
N ALA A 102 33.54 -14.63 -14.59
CA ALA A 102 32.60 -14.98 -15.65
C ALA A 102 31.65 -13.80 -15.92
N PRO A 103 31.36 -13.46 -17.20
CA PRO A 103 30.43 -12.42 -17.53
C PRO A 103 28.99 -12.83 -17.17
N MET A 104 28.19 -11.85 -16.76
CA MET A 104 26.78 -12.02 -16.42
C MET A 104 25.95 -10.89 -17.02
N HIS A 105 24.79 -11.21 -17.56
CA HIS A 105 23.86 -10.22 -18.09
C HIS A 105 23.01 -9.62 -16.98
N SER A 106 22.82 -8.30 -16.99
CA SER A 106 21.96 -7.62 -16.00
C SER A 106 20.51 -8.12 -16.04
N ALA A 107 20.05 -8.56 -17.21
CA ALA A 107 18.72 -9.16 -17.37
C ALA A 107 18.49 -10.40 -16.47
N SER A 108 19.54 -11.15 -16.12
CA SER A 108 19.42 -12.32 -15.25
C SER A 108 19.12 -11.98 -13.79
N LEU A 109 19.22 -10.70 -13.39
CA LEU A 109 18.84 -10.22 -12.07
C LEU A 109 17.33 -9.92 -11.95
N ARG A 110 16.59 -9.93 -13.06
CA ARG A 110 15.13 -9.71 -13.04
C ARG A 110 14.39 -10.93 -12.52
N GLY A 111 13.15 -10.69 -12.07
CA GLY A 111 12.23 -11.74 -11.60
C GLY A 111 12.13 -11.83 -10.09
N GLN A 112 13.03 -11.20 -9.35
CA GLN A 112 12.98 -11.09 -7.88
C GLN A 112 13.21 -9.65 -7.44
N TRP A 113 12.80 -9.34 -6.23
CA TRP A 113 13.17 -8.11 -5.56
C TRP A 113 14.66 -8.16 -5.22
N LEU A 114 15.39 -7.10 -5.55
CA LEU A 114 16.80 -7.02 -5.23
C LEU A 114 17.04 -5.98 -4.13
N LEU A 115 17.57 -6.44 -3.02
CA LEU A 115 18.14 -5.57 -2.00
C LEU A 115 19.63 -5.40 -2.31
N VAL A 116 20.01 -4.20 -2.74
CA VAL A 116 21.33 -3.94 -3.33
C VAL A 116 22.19 -3.13 -2.37
N THR A 117 23.43 -3.59 -2.18
CA THR A 117 24.53 -2.83 -1.58
C THR A 117 25.58 -2.53 -2.64
N VAL A 118 26.28 -1.40 -2.48
CA VAL A 118 27.43 -1.02 -3.30
C VAL A 118 28.65 -0.84 -2.40
N GLY A 119 29.80 -1.30 -2.80
CA GLY A 119 31.01 -1.10 -2.03
C GLY A 119 32.26 -1.70 -2.67
N PRO A 120 33.46 -1.35 -2.18
CA PRO A 120 34.71 -1.91 -2.66
C PRO A 120 34.94 -3.34 -2.15
N SER A 121 35.87 -4.07 -2.78
CA SER A 121 36.25 -5.44 -2.37
C SER A 121 36.92 -5.51 -1.01
N ASN A 122 37.66 -4.45 -0.62
CA ASN A 122 38.29 -4.34 0.70
C ASN A 122 37.32 -3.98 1.83
N CYS A 123 36.07 -4.24 1.64
CA CYS A 123 34.91 -3.96 2.52
C CYS A 123 35.31 -3.67 3.98
N GLU A 124 35.40 -2.40 4.33
CA GLU A 124 35.69 -1.95 5.70
C GLU A 124 34.45 -2.02 6.58
N SER A 125 34.57 -1.68 7.85
CA SER A 125 33.53 -1.82 8.86
C SER A 125 32.16 -1.26 8.44
N SER A 126 32.12 -0.12 7.75
CA SER A 126 30.88 0.49 7.27
C SER A 126 30.22 -0.33 6.15
N CYS A 127 31.00 -0.95 5.28
CA CYS A 127 30.54 -1.85 4.24
C CYS A 127 30.06 -3.18 4.85
N GLU A 128 30.79 -3.75 5.80
CA GLU A 128 30.39 -4.97 6.51
C GLU A 128 29.07 -4.78 7.25
N GLN A 129 28.90 -3.63 7.91
CA GLN A 129 27.63 -3.27 8.56
C GLN A 129 26.44 -3.21 7.58
N ARG A 130 26.65 -2.71 6.36
CA ARG A 130 25.60 -2.68 5.34
C ARG A 130 25.26 -4.08 4.81
N LEU A 131 26.25 -4.93 4.60
CA LEU A 131 26.03 -6.33 4.23
C LEU A 131 25.32 -7.11 5.35
N TYR A 132 25.69 -6.86 6.60
CA TYR A 132 25.00 -7.43 7.75
C TYR A 132 23.54 -6.94 7.82
N LEU A 133 23.31 -5.64 7.66
CA LEU A 133 21.99 -5.05 7.63
C LEU A 133 21.13 -5.62 6.49
N GLN A 134 21.71 -5.77 5.30
CA GLN A 134 21.04 -6.38 4.14
C GLN A 134 20.57 -7.81 4.47
N ARG A 135 21.40 -8.61 5.10
CA ARG A 135 21.05 -9.95 5.58
C ARG A 135 19.95 -9.89 6.64
N GLN A 136 20.11 -9.05 7.65
CA GLN A 136 19.13 -8.88 8.73
C GLN A 136 17.77 -8.47 8.21
N LEU A 137 17.69 -7.49 7.29
CA LEU A 137 16.45 -7.06 6.69
C LEU A 137 15.73 -8.20 5.96
N ARG A 138 16.46 -8.99 5.17
CA ARG A 138 15.89 -10.15 4.49
C ARG A 138 15.34 -11.17 5.47
N GLU A 139 16.07 -11.52 6.51
CA GLU A 139 15.62 -12.46 7.55
C GLU A 139 14.39 -11.96 8.32
N MET A 140 14.31 -10.65 8.59
CA MET A 140 13.15 -10.03 9.24
C MET A 140 11.86 -10.10 8.42
N LEU A 141 11.92 -10.34 7.11
CA LEU A 141 10.74 -10.48 6.24
C LEU A 141 10.03 -11.83 6.41
N GLY A 142 10.64 -12.81 7.09
CA GLY A 142 10.04 -14.12 7.32
C GLY A 142 9.68 -14.83 6.01
N ARG A 143 8.41 -15.14 5.78
CA ARG A 143 7.96 -15.83 4.56
C ARG A 143 8.20 -15.04 3.27
N GLU A 144 8.21 -13.72 3.33
CA GLU A 144 8.48 -12.86 2.17
C GLU A 144 9.97 -12.80 1.81
N SER A 145 10.85 -13.37 2.66
CA SER A 145 12.30 -13.36 2.43
C SER A 145 12.74 -14.08 1.14
N GLU A 146 11.96 -15.09 0.71
CA GLU A 146 12.25 -15.83 -0.54
C GLU A 146 12.02 -15.01 -1.80
N ARG A 147 11.29 -13.90 -1.70
CA ARG A 147 11.02 -12.96 -2.78
C ARG A 147 12.11 -11.90 -2.94
N VAL A 148 13.07 -11.85 -2.00
CA VAL A 148 14.09 -10.79 -1.94
C VAL A 148 15.48 -11.40 -2.01
N ASP A 149 16.17 -11.13 -3.10
CA ASP A 149 17.57 -11.49 -3.30
C ASP A 149 18.50 -10.39 -2.76
N LYS A 150 19.62 -10.80 -2.24
CA LYS A 150 20.70 -9.92 -1.78
C LYS A 150 21.74 -9.79 -2.89
N VAL A 151 22.01 -8.57 -3.33
CA VAL A 151 23.02 -8.28 -4.35
C VAL A 151 24.05 -7.32 -3.76
N TRP A 152 25.31 -7.62 -3.98
CA TRP A 152 26.41 -6.72 -3.68
C TRP A 152 27.18 -6.38 -4.96
N PHE A 153 27.12 -5.13 -5.36
CA PHE A 153 27.93 -4.61 -6.46
C PHE A 153 29.29 -4.15 -5.95
N ILE A 154 30.32 -4.84 -6.41
CA ILE A 154 31.72 -4.56 -6.06
C ILE A 154 32.29 -3.65 -7.14
N THR A 155 32.81 -2.50 -6.72
CA THR A 155 33.20 -1.40 -7.62
C THR A 155 34.65 -1.45 -8.08
N ASP A 156 35.41 -2.45 -7.63
CA ASP A 156 36.83 -2.65 -7.98
C ASP A 156 37.15 -4.12 -8.27
N GLU A 157 38.38 -4.38 -8.70
CA GLU A 157 38.88 -5.71 -9.03
C GLU A 157 39.76 -6.32 -7.90
N GLY A 158 39.77 -5.70 -6.72
CA GLY A 158 40.55 -6.17 -5.58
C GLY A 158 40.14 -7.56 -5.06
N PRO A 159 41.00 -8.26 -4.35
CA PRO A 159 40.66 -9.55 -3.73
C PRO A 159 39.69 -9.36 -2.56
N LEU A 160 38.79 -10.31 -2.37
CA LEU A 160 37.96 -10.39 -1.17
C LEU A 160 38.72 -11.10 -0.04
N ALA A 161 38.63 -10.55 1.16
CA ALA A 161 39.11 -11.22 2.35
C ALA A 161 38.47 -12.61 2.50
N PRO A 162 39.20 -13.67 2.89
CA PRO A 162 38.64 -15.03 3.03
C PRO A 162 37.44 -15.10 3.97
N ALA A 163 37.51 -14.43 5.12
CA ALA A 163 36.40 -14.36 6.07
C ALA A 163 35.14 -13.72 5.50
N LEU A 164 35.31 -12.65 4.72
CA LEU A 164 34.17 -11.98 4.05
C LEU A 164 33.55 -12.87 2.97
N ARG A 165 34.38 -13.58 2.21
CA ARG A 165 33.91 -14.54 1.20
C ARG A 165 33.08 -15.66 1.83
N GLU A 166 33.52 -16.18 2.97
CA GLU A 166 32.76 -17.18 3.72
C GLU A 166 31.44 -16.60 4.26
N ALA A 167 31.48 -15.38 4.81
CA ALA A 167 30.29 -14.72 5.37
C ALA A 167 29.21 -14.47 4.32
N ILE A 168 29.57 -14.09 3.08
CA ILE A 168 28.61 -13.87 2.00
C ILE A 168 28.12 -15.16 1.35
N ALA A 169 28.86 -16.27 1.49
CA ALA A 169 28.50 -17.59 0.95
C ALA A 169 27.59 -18.42 1.86
N GLY A 170 27.26 -17.93 3.07
CA GLY A 170 26.47 -18.67 4.08
C GLY A 170 25.12 -19.19 3.57
N ASN A 171 24.26 -19.66 4.47
CA ASN A 171 22.98 -20.36 4.16
C ASN A 171 22.07 -19.61 3.17
N THR A 172 22.14 -18.29 3.15
CA THR A 172 21.46 -17.45 2.16
C THR A 172 22.50 -16.58 1.47
N PRO A 173 23.08 -17.05 0.36
CA PRO A 173 24.21 -16.38 -0.26
C PRO A 173 23.84 -14.98 -0.77
N VAL A 174 24.86 -14.10 -0.79
CA VAL A 174 24.78 -12.80 -1.44
C VAL A 174 25.30 -12.96 -2.86
N THR A 175 24.54 -12.52 -3.85
CA THR A 175 25.01 -12.44 -5.25
C THR A 175 26.02 -11.29 -5.37
N ALA A 176 27.31 -11.60 -5.26
CA ALA A 176 28.39 -10.62 -5.36
C ALA A 176 28.86 -10.51 -6.82
N LEU A 177 28.76 -9.31 -7.38
CA LEU A 177 29.06 -9.02 -8.78
C LEU A 177 29.97 -7.81 -8.89
N ARG A 178 31.01 -7.92 -9.73
CA ARG A 178 31.87 -6.80 -10.07
C ARG A 178 31.25 -5.96 -11.15
N VAL A 179 31.32 -4.64 -11.00
CA VAL A 179 30.76 -3.69 -11.95
C VAL A 179 31.51 -2.36 -11.87
N PRO A 180 31.81 -1.69 -12.99
CA PRO A 180 32.45 -0.38 -12.98
C PRO A 180 31.60 0.64 -12.21
N ARG A 181 32.22 1.36 -11.26
CA ARG A 181 31.54 2.35 -10.41
C ARG A 181 30.81 3.42 -11.23
N GLU A 182 31.39 3.84 -12.32
CA GLU A 182 30.83 4.87 -13.23
C GLU A 182 29.52 4.37 -13.89
N ALA A 183 29.42 3.08 -14.16
CA ALA A 183 28.21 2.48 -14.71
C ALA A 183 27.07 2.50 -13.67
N LEU A 184 27.37 2.19 -12.41
CA LEU A 184 26.40 2.32 -11.30
C LEU A 184 26.01 3.77 -11.06
N ALA A 185 26.96 4.72 -11.09
CA ALA A 185 26.70 6.14 -10.85
C ALA A 185 25.76 6.78 -11.90
N ARG A 186 25.69 6.22 -13.11
CA ARG A 186 24.72 6.65 -14.13
C ARG A 186 23.30 6.17 -13.84
N TRP A 187 23.17 5.08 -13.13
CA TRP A 187 21.86 4.46 -12.80
C TRP A 187 21.36 4.85 -11.42
N LEU A 188 22.19 4.61 -10.38
CA LEU A 188 21.85 4.88 -8.98
C LEU A 188 22.31 6.31 -8.61
N VAL A 189 21.45 7.04 -7.92
CA VAL A 189 21.75 8.40 -7.44
C VAL A 189 21.75 8.40 -5.92
N PRO A 190 22.85 8.73 -5.26
CA PRO A 190 22.90 8.87 -3.81
C PRO A 190 22.10 10.10 -3.34
N ALA A 191 21.88 10.24 -2.04
CA ALA A 191 21.37 11.46 -1.47
C ALA A 191 22.39 12.59 -1.62
N GLU A 192 21.92 13.82 -1.56
CA GLU A 192 22.79 14.99 -1.62
C GLU A 192 23.89 14.93 -0.54
N GLY A 193 25.13 15.17 -0.94
CA GLY A 193 26.30 15.11 -0.05
C GLY A 193 26.68 13.69 0.41
N ARG A 194 26.17 12.64 -0.24
CA ARG A 194 26.45 11.23 0.09
C ARG A 194 27.06 10.48 -1.09
N SER A 195 27.66 9.33 -0.80
CA SER A 195 28.21 8.43 -1.81
C SER A 195 27.23 7.29 -2.15
N LEU A 196 27.45 6.61 -3.27
CA LEU A 196 26.66 5.42 -3.65
C LEU A 196 26.72 4.34 -2.57
N GLU A 197 27.87 4.22 -1.95
CA GLU A 197 28.20 3.23 -0.96
C GLU A 197 27.43 3.43 0.37
N ASP A 198 26.91 4.65 0.63
CA ASP A 198 26.23 4.97 1.89
C ASP A 198 24.81 4.41 1.99
N HIS A 199 24.25 3.91 0.91
CA HIS A 199 22.87 3.53 0.81
C HIS A 199 22.65 2.04 0.54
N LEU A 200 21.48 1.55 0.93
CA LEU A 200 20.85 0.35 0.39
C LEU A 200 19.83 0.79 -0.68
N TYR A 201 19.72 0.00 -1.74
CA TYR A 201 18.80 0.27 -2.83
C TYR A 201 17.85 -0.90 -3.01
N LEU A 202 16.61 -0.62 -3.37
CA LEU A 202 15.61 -1.63 -3.70
C LEU A 202 15.26 -1.53 -5.18
N VAL A 203 15.40 -2.67 -5.86
CA VAL A 203 15.04 -2.83 -7.27
C VAL A 203 13.92 -3.85 -7.34
N ASP A 204 12.92 -3.59 -8.17
CA ASP A 204 11.77 -4.46 -8.33
C ASP A 204 12.05 -5.66 -9.27
N PRO A 205 11.15 -6.64 -9.36
CA PRO A 205 11.31 -7.80 -10.22
C PRO A 205 11.38 -7.47 -11.73
N MET A 206 10.91 -6.29 -12.15
CA MET A 206 11.02 -5.83 -13.54
C MET A 206 12.37 -5.18 -13.81
N GLY A 207 13.17 -4.96 -12.76
CA GLY A 207 14.48 -4.33 -12.84
C GLY A 207 14.42 -2.81 -12.67
N GLU A 208 13.36 -2.25 -12.09
CA GLU A 208 13.25 -0.82 -11.84
C GLU A 208 13.81 -0.45 -10.45
N TRP A 209 14.79 0.43 -10.40
CA TRP A 209 15.22 1.02 -9.13
C TRP A 209 14.14 1.97 -8.63
N MET A 210 13.51 1.60 -7.54
CA MET A 210 12.34 2.31 -7.04
C MET A 210 12.50 2.95 -5.65
N MET A 211 13.50 2.50 -4.86
CA MET A 211 13.66 2.99 -3.50
C MET A 211 15.13 3.06 -3.10
N ARG A 212 15.45 4.07 -2.29
CA ARG A 212 16.75 4.27 -1.65
C ARG A 212 16.56 4.44 -0.15
N MET A 213 17.27 3.64 0.65
CA MET A 213 17.29 3.77 2.10
C MET A 213 18.26 4.88 2.53
N PRO A 214 17.97 5.60 3.63
CA PRO A 214 18.91 6.59 4.16
C PRO A 214 20.21 5.93 4.64
N PRO A 215 21.32 6.69 4.82
CA PRO A 215 22.53 6.17 5.47
C PRO A 215 22.25 5.73 6.90
N GLY A 216 22.82 4.58 7.32
CA GLY A 216 22.61 4.03 8.65
C GLY A 216 21.14 3.83 9.03
N PRO A 217 20.33 3.18 8.19
CA PRO A 217 18.89 3.16 8.37
C PRO A 217 18.49 2.28 9.57
N GLU A 218 17.39 2.66 10.22
CA GLU A 218 16.77 1.88 11.28
C GLU A 218 16.08 0.63 10.69
N PRO A 219 16.52 -0.61 11.04
CA PRO A 219 16.01 -1.83 10.40
C PRO A 219 14.50 -2.01 10.48
N GLY A 220 13.89 -1.68 11.63
CA GLY A 220 12.45 -1.82 11.84
C GLY A 220 11.61 -0.88 10.97
N ARG A 221 12.15 0.30 10.62
CA ARG A 221 11.48 1.25 9.72
C ARG A 221 11.59 0.82 8.26
N VAL A 222 12.79 0.37 7.85
CA VAL A 222 12.99 -0.18 6.50
C VAL A 222 12.12 -1.41 6.28
N LYS A 223 12.07 -2.32 7.27
CA LYS A 223 11.21 -3.51 7.20
C LYS A 223 9.75 -3.13 6.91
N ARG A 224 9.21 -2.11 7.58
CA ARG A 224 7.83 -1.65 7.34
C ARG A 224 7.61 -1.17 5.91
N ASP A 225 8.59 -0.49 5.33
CA ASP A 225 8.53 -0.06 3.93
C ASP A 225 8.58 -1.27 3.00
N LEU A 226 9.49 -2.22 3.22
CA LEU A 226 9.58 -3.46 2.47
C LEU A 226 8.29 -4.30 2.55
N ASP A 227 7.73 -4.47 3.74
CA ASP A 227 6.46 -5.19 3.94
C ASP A 227 5.30 -4.57 3.15
N ARG A 228 5.27 -3.23 3.02
CA ARG A 228 4.23 -2.53 2.23
C ARG A 228 4.40 -2.81 0.74
N VAL A 229 5.63 -2.69 0.26
CA VAL A 229 5.95 -2.88 -1.16
C VAL A 229 5.71 -4.34 -1.56
N LEU A 230 6.19 -5.31 -0.78
CA LEU A 230 6.02 -6.73 -1.05
C LEU A 230 4.53 -7.15 -1.03
N ARG A 231 3.73 -6.61 -0.10
CA ARG A 231 2.28 -6.86 -0.09
C ARG A 231 1.56 -6.25 -1.29
N ALA A 232 1.95 -5.05 -1.70
CA ALA A 232 1.34 -4.38 -2.85
C ALA A 232 1.67 -5.09 -4.18
N SER A 233 2.77 -5.83 -4.22
CA SER A 233 3.33 -6.47 -5.42
C SER A 233 3.28 -8.00 -5.38
N ALA A 234 2.33 -8.58 -4.68
CA ALA A 234 2.25 -10.03 -4.47
C ALA A 234 2.19 -10.87 -5.77
N SER A 235 1.85 -10.25 -6.89
CA SER A 235 1.76 -10.89 -8.22
C SER A 235 2.92 -10.55 -9.15
N TRP A 236 3.95 -9.81 -8.71
CA TRP A 236 5.01 -9.32 -9.59
C TRP A 236 6.20 -10.28 -9.70
N ASP A 237 6.37 -11.14 -8.73
CA ASP A 237 7.50 -12.06 -8.69
C ASP A 237 7.26 -13.26 -9.59
N LEU A 238 8.33 -13.81 -10.15
CA LEU A 238 8.30 -15.08 -10.82
C LEU A 238 8.55 -16.18 -9.79
N PRO A 239 7.62 -17.15 -9.60
CA PRO A 239 7.85 -18.27 -8.68
C PRO A 239 9.06 -19.11 -9.08
N GLY A 240 9.90 -19.48 -8.12
CA GLY A 240 10.94 -20.51 -8.33
C GLY A 240 12.27 -20.00 -8.90
N ARG A 241 12.62 -18.75 -8.72
CA ARG A 241 13.97 -18.25 -9.00
C ARG A 241 14.90 -18.34 -7.78
#